data_89edcaf29e526d33e14ebb4d1cc03524
#
_entry.id   89edcaf29e526d33e14ebb4d1cc03524
#
_cell.length_a   1.000
_cell.length_b   1.000
_cell.length_c   1.000
_cell.angle_alpha   90.00
_cell.angle_beta   90.00
_cell.angle_gamma   90.00
#
_symmetry.space_group_name_H-M   'P 1'
#
loop_
_entity.id
_entity.type
_entity.pdbx_description
1 polymer ?
#
loop_
_entity_poly.entity_id
_entity_poly.type
_entity_poly.pdbx_seq_one_letter_code
_entity_poly.pdbx_strand_id
1 'polypeptide(L)'
;MKPVTPRGFRDIMPEEALKRERITRAVSDVLAVHGYLPVETPLLEDRRSLERASSVDDTPFQLFDADGRLLMVRSDLTMPIARLAATRLEHAAAPFRLRYAAPIVREQAEFMGRSRQFTQLGAELIG
;
A
#
# COMPACT_ATOMS: atom_id res chain seq x y z
N MET A 1 -11.69 -14.28 28.27
CA MET A 1 -11.04 -13.13 27.62
C MET A 1 -11.92 -12.66 26.45
N LYS A 2 -12.24 -11.40 26.38
CA LYS A 2 -12.96 -10.86 25.21
C LYS A 2 -12.00 -10.73 24.03
N PRO A 3 -12.41 -11.15 22.82
CA PRO A 3 -11.62 -10.89 21.61
C PRO A 3 -11.40 -9.40 21.43
N VAL A 4 -10.18 -9.03 21.05
CA VAL A 4 -9.79 -7.62 20.79
C VAL A 4 -8.99 -7.52 19.52
N THR A 5 -9.03 -6.36 18.89
CA THR A 5 -8.14 -6.05 17.77
C THR A 5 -6.75 -5.71 18.31
N PRO A 6 -5.69 -5.92 17.52
CA PRO A 6 -4.35 -5.50 17.91
C PRO A 6 -4.28 -3.98 18.15
N ARG A 7 -3.33 -3.56 18.97
CA ARG A 7 -3.11 -2.14 19.26
C ARG A 7 -2.92 -1.31 17.98
N GLY A 8 -3.67 -0.23 17.86
CA GLY A 8 -3.62 0.65 16.68
C GLY A 8 -4.38 0.15 15.46
N PHE A 9 -5.08 -0.98 15.59
CA PHE A 9 -5.96 -1.51 14.55
C PHE A 9 -7.40 -1.47 15.05
N ARG A 10 -8.34 -1.29 14.16
CA ARG A 10 -9.76 -1.27 14.50
C ARG A 10 -10.62 -1.77 13.36
N ASP A 11 -11.79 -2.23 13.70
CA ASP A 11 -12.83 -2.53 12.73
C ASP A 11 -13.42 -1.24 12.18
N ILE A 12 -13.65 -1.20 10.89
CA ILE A 12 -14.33 -0.09 10.24
C ILE A 12 -15.78 -0.51 10.02
N MET A 13 -16.68 0.13 10.74
CA MET A 13 -18.10 -0.19 10.71
C MET A 13 -18.77 0.38 9.44
N PRO A 14 -19.97 -0.15 9.06
CA PRO A 14 -20.58 0.16 7.78
C PRO A 14 -20.73 1.63 7.43
N GLU A 15 -21.07 2.49 8.39
CA GLU A 15 -21.23 3.92 8.13
C GLU A 15 -19.91 4.55 7.63
N GLU A 16 -18.82 4.29 8.33
CA GLU A 16 -17.51 4.79 7.93
C GLU A 16 -16.99 4.08 6.66
N ALA A 17 -17.23 2.77 6.56
CA ALA A 17 -16.82 2.00 5.38
C ALA A 17 -17.49 2.51 4.10
N LEU A 18 -18.76 2.88 4.17
CA LEU A 18 -19.47 3.47 3.04
C LEU A 18 -18.90 4.83 2.64
N LYS A 19 -18.53 5.66 3.59
CA LYS A 19 -17.88 6.95 3.31
C LYS A 19 -16.53 6.75 2.63
N ARG A 20 -15.74 5.81 3.11
CA ARG A 20 -14.44 5.45 2.52
C ARG A 20 -14.59 4.93 1.09
N GLU A 21 -15.57 4.07 0.87
CA GLU A 21 -15.87 3.54 -0.46
C GLU A 21 -16.25 4.64 -1.46
N ARG A 22 -17.04 5.61 -1.04
CA ARG A 22 -17.42 6.76 -1.88
C ARG A 22 -16.21 7.62 -2.24
N ILE A 23 -15.33 7.89 -1.28
CA ILE A 23 -14.11 8.67 -1.52
C ILE A 23 -13.20 7.92 -2.49
N THR A 24 -12.98 6.64 -2.26
CA THR A 24 -12.15 5.80 -3.14
C THR A 24 -12.69 5.79 -4.57
N ARG A 25 -13.99 5.62 -4.73
CA ARG A 25 -14.64 5.62 -6.05
C ARG A 25 -14.49 6.98 -6.74
N ALA A 26 -14.74 8.06 -6.03
CA ALA A 26 -14.65 9.42 -6.60
C ALA A 26 -13.22 9.73 -7.09
N VAL A 27 -12.21 9.42 -6.31
CA VAL A 27 -10.80 9.62 -6.69
C VAL A 27 -10.42 8.70 -7.86
N SER A 28 -10.80 7.43 -7.79
CA SER A 28 -10.52 6.46 -8.84
C SER A 28 -11.15 6.84 -10.18
N ASP A 29 -12.37 7.36 -10.16
CA ASP A 29 -13.09 7.80 -11.37
C ASP A 29 -12.38 8.99 -12.03
N VAL A 30 -11.92 9.96 -11.25
CA VAL A 30 -11.13 11.09 -11.76
C VAL A 30 -9.83 10.61 -12.43
N LEU A 31 -9.12 9.71 -11.75
CA LEU A 31 -7.88 9.16 -12.31
C LEU A 31 -8.15 8.34 -13.58
N ALA A 32 -9.23 7.58 -13.62
CA ALA A 32 -9.62 6.79 -14.79
C ALA A 32 -9.89 7.67 -16.01
N VAL A 33 -10.56 8.80 -15.82
CA VAL A 33 -10.81 9.78 -16.91
C VAL A 33 -9.50 10.32 -17.50
N HIS A 34 -8.45 10.43 -16.68
CA HIS A 34 -7.13 10.86 -17.13
C HIS A 34 -6.24 9.71 -17.65
N GLY A 35 -6.81 8.54 -17.86
CA GLY A 35 -6.12 7.40 -18.46
C GLY A 35 -5.29 6.56 -17.49
N TYR A 36 -5.47 6.73 -16.19
CA TYR A 36 -4.79 5.90 -15.20
C TYR A 36 -5.50 4.56 -15.04
N LEU A 37 -4.74 3.48 -15.22
CA LEU A 37 -5.24 2.11 -15.10
C LEU A 37 -4.96 1.53 -13.71
N PRO A 38 -5.85 0.68 -13.20
CA PRO A 38 -5.65 0.11 -11.87
C PRO A 38 -4.50 -0.89 -11.86
N VAL A 39 -3.75 -0.89 -10.76
CA VAL A 39 -2.71 -1.87 -10.50
C VAL A 39 -2.82 -2.34 -9.06
N GLU A 40 -2.51 -3.60 -8.83
CA GLU A 40 -2.46 -4.21 -7.51
C GLU A 40 -1.10 -4.85 -7.31
N THR A 41 -0.53 -4.68 -6.13
CA THR A 41 0.71 -5.32 -5.72
C THR A 41 0.46 -6.20 -4.49
N PRO A 42 1.32 -7.19 -4.21
CA PRO A 42 1.17 -8.02 -3.01
C PRO A 42 1.18 -7.20 -1.72
N LEU A 43 0.43 -7.66 -0.74
CA LEU A 43 0.43 -7.10 0.62
C LEU A 43 1.82 -7.23 1.28
N LEU A 44 2.51 -8.31 0.97
CA LEU A 44 3.84 -8.63 1.52
C LEU A 44 4.91 -8.35 0.48
N GLU A 45 6.01 -7.75 0.92
CA GLU A 45 7.19 -7.49 0.12
C GLU A 45 8.40 -8.20 0.72
N ASP A 46 9.28 -8.71 -0.14
CA ASP A 46 10.58 -9.24 0.30
C ASP A 46 11.46 -8.05 0.72
N ARG A 47 12.01 -8.10 1.92
CA ARG A 47 12.85 -7.02 2.45
C ARG A 47 13.99 -6.63 1.51
N ARG A 48 14.60 -7.60 0.84
CA ARG A 48 15.73 -7.37 -0.08
C ARG A 48 15.33 -6.49 -1.27
N SER A 49 14.08 -6.57 -1.69
CA SER A 49 13.56 -5.73 -2.78
C SER A 49 13.43 -4.27 -2.39
N LEU A 50 13.29 -3.98 -1.10
CA LEU A 50 13.11 -2.64 -0.56
C LEU A 50 14.42 -1.98 -0.10
N GLU A 51 15.43 -2.76 0.25
CA GLU A 51 16.72 -2.25 0.77
C GLU A 51 17.46 -1.34 -0.21
N ARG A 52 17.22 -1.51 -1.50
CA ARG A 52 17.84 -0.69 -2.55
C ARG A 52 17.17 0.65 -2.75
N ALA A 53 16.05 0.87 -2.14
CA ALA A 53 15.12 1.92 -2.57
C ALA A 53 14.72 2.93 -1.49
N SER A 54 14.95 2.66 -0.21
CA SER A 54 14.56 3.59 0.85
C SER A 54 15.48 3.50 2.05
N SER A 55 15.58 4.62 2.75
CA SER A 55 16.02 4.65 4.12
C SER A 55 15.03 3.85 4.98
N VAL A 56 15.52 2.80 5.61
CA VAL A 56 14.74 1.81 6.36
C VAL A 56 14.29 2.35 7.73
N ASP A 57 14.10 3.65 7.87
CA ASP A 57 13.81 4.26 9.17
C ASP A 57 12.36 4.06 9.62
N ASP A 58 11.46 3.78 8.70
CA ASP A 58 10.10 3.38 9.02
C ASP A 58 9.95 1.88 8.86
N THR A 59 10.49 1.13 9.82
CA THR A 59 10.43 -0.33 9.75
C THR A 59 9.03 -0.80 10.08
N PRO A 60 8.30 -1.24 9.09
CA PRO A 60 6.96 -1.73 9.30
C PRO A 60 6.98 -3.11 9.94
N PHE A 61 5.83 -3.68 10.04
CA PHE A 61 5.62 -5.03 10.51
C PHE A 61 6.39 -6.03 9.65
N GLN A 62 7.13 -6.92 10.30
CA GLN A 62 7.96 -7.93 9.67
C GLN A 62 7.51 -9.32 10.09
N LEU A 63 7.69 -10.28 9.20
CA LEU A 63 7.46 -11.69 9.49
C LEU A 63 8.44 -12.55 8.69
N PHE A 64 8.68 -13.77 9.17
CA PHE A 64 9.44 -14.75 8.43
C PHE A 64 8.50 -15.66 7.64
N ASP A 65 8.80 -15.83 6.38
CA ASP A 65 8.13 -16.83 5.56
C ASP A 65 8.59 -18.26 5.97
N ALA A 66 7.83 -19.25 5.56
CA ALA A 66 8.14 -20.65 5.84
C ALA A 66 9.51 -21.07 5.29
N ASP A 67 10.01 -20.41 4.23
CA ASP A 67 11.33 -20.66 3.65
C ASP A 67 12.47 -19.86 4.34
N GLY A 68 12.17 -19.14 5.42
CA GLY A 68 13.13 -18.34 6.18
C GLY A 68 13.37 -16.94 5.66
N ARG A 69 12.73 -16.51 4.58
CA ARG A 69 12.86 -15.15 4.07
C ARG A 69 12.16 -14.16 4.98
N LEU A 70 12.79 -13.00 5.15
CA LEU A 70 12.19 -11.90 5.88
C LEU A 70 11.29 -11.10 4.95
N LEU A 71 10.02 -11.04 5.31
CA LEU A 71 9.00 -10.30 4.59
C LEU A 71 8.55 -9.11 5.40
N MET A 72 8.02 -8.11 4.71
CA MET A 72 7.46 -6.92 5.32
C MET A 72 6.03 -6.70 4.82
N VAL A 73 5.15 -6.26 5.72
CA VAL A 73 3.86 -5.73 5.31
C VAL A 73 4.10 -4.36 4.69
N ARG A 74 3.58 -4.13 3.51
CA ARG A 74 3.82 -2.87 2.79
C ARG A 74 3.42 -1.66 3.62
N SER A 75 4.31 -0.68 3.72
CA SER A 75 4.09 0.59 4.41
C SER A 75 3.83 1.74 3.43
N ASP A 76 3.95 1.45 2.14
CA ASP A 76 3.82 2.39 1.04
C ASP A 76 3.51 1.62 -0.24
N LEU A 77 2.90 2.25 -1.22
CA LEU A 77 2.58 1.63 -2.51
C LEU A 77 3.48 2.10 -3.64
N THR A 78 4.19 3.21 -3.49
CA THR A 78 5.08 3.74 -4.53
C THR A 78 6.21 2.77 -4.84
N MET A 79 6.86 2.23 -3.83
CA MET A 79 7.98 1.31 -4.00
C MET A 79 7.59 -0.03 -4.63
N PRO A 80 6.51 -0.70 -4.18
CA PRO A 80 5.99 -1.88 -4.86
C PRO A 80 5.66 -1.64 -6.33
N ILE A 81 5.10 -0.49 -6.66
CA ILE A 81 4.77 -0.13 -8.05
C ILE A 81 6.04 0.13 -8.85
N ALA A 82 7.05 0.79 -8.27
CA ALA A 82 8.35 0.97 -8.91
C ALA A 82 9.02 -0.39 -9.23
N ARG A 83 8.97 -1.34 -8.29
CA ARG A 83 9.43 -2.71 -8.52
C ARG A 83 8.66 -3.38 -9.66
N LEU A 84 7.33 -3.26 -9.66
CA LEU A 84 6.47 -3.80 -10.71
C LEU A 84 6.86 -3.21 -12.06
N ALA A 85 7.03 -1.90 -12.15
CA ALA A 85 7.43 -1.23 -13.38
C ALA A 85 8.79 -1.73 -13.89
N ALA A 86 9.76 -1.84 -13.00
CA ALA A 86 11.11 -2.30 -13.34
C ALA A 86 11.16 -3.77 -13.79
N THR A 87 10.21 -4.60 -13.35
CA THR A 87 10.25 -6.04 -13.64
C THR A 87 9.24 -6.48 -14.71
N ARG A 88 8.09 -5.83 -14.77
CA ARG A 88 6.99 -6.25 -15.63
C ARG A 88 6.76 -5.33 -16.84
N LEU A 89 7.24 -4.09 -16.75
CA LEU A 89 7.01 -3.07 -17.77
C LEU A 89 8.31 -2.64 -18.48
N GLU A 90 9.40 -3.35 -18.21
CA GLU A 90 10.73 -3.02 -18.77
C GLU A 90 10.72 -2.87 -20.31
N HIS A 91 9.91 -3.68 -20.99
CA HIS A 91 9.85 -3.69 -22.46
C HIS A 91 8.57 -3.06 -23.02
N ALA A 92 7.74 -2.50 -22.16
CA ALA A 92 6.49 -1.88 -22.61
C ALA A 92 6.69 -0.40 -22.92
N ALA A 93 5.85 0.14 -23.79
CA ALA A 93 5.95 1.55 -24.19
C ALA A 93 5.52 2.49 -23.06
N ALA A 94 6.42 3.36 -22.63
CA ALA A 94 6.14 4.44 -21.68
C ALA A 94 5.42 5.61 -22.40
N PRO A 95 4.73 6.50 -21.67
CA PRO A 95 4.57 6.52 -20.22
C PRO A 95 3.48 5.59 -19.69
N PHE A 96 3.62 5.15 -18.45
CA PHE A 96 2.59 4.37 -17.75
C PHE A 96 1.85 5.27 -16.78
N ARG A 97 0.53 5.18 -16.80
CA ARG A 97 -0.36 5.83 -15.83
C ARG A 97 -1.03 4.75 -15.03
N LEU A 98 -0.62 4.60 -13.78
CA LEU A 98 -1.11 3.57 -12.87
C LEU A 98 -1.78 4.21 -11.67
N ARG A 99 -2.95 3.69 -11.27
CA ARG A 99 -3.66 4.12 -10.07
C ARG A 99 -3.81 2.96 -9.11
N TYR A 100 -3.93 3.28 -7.83
CA TYR A 100 -4.09 2.27 -6.80
C TYR A 100 -4.95 2.78 -5.64
N ALA A 101 -5.55 1.84 -4.94
CA ALA A 101 -6.25 2.05 -3.69
C ALA A 101 -6.11 0.77 -2.88
N ALA A 102 -5.33 0.78 -1.81
CA ALA A 102 -5.07 -0.44 -1.05
C ALA A 102 -4.64 -0.14 0.38
N PRO A 103 -4.85 -1.08 1.31
CA PRO A 103 -4.40 -0.90 2.68
C PRO A 103 -2.89 -0.97 2.79
N ILE A 104 -2.34 -0.12 3.63
CA ILE A 104 -0.95 -0.15 4.08
C ILE A 104 -0.90 -0.18 5.59
N VAL A 105 0.20 -0.66 6.15
CA VAL A 105 0.41 -0.74 7.59
C VAL A 105 1.70 -0.01 7.92
N ARG A 106 1.60 0.97 8.81
CA ARG A 106 2.72 1.83 9.16
C ARG A 106 2.75 2.04 10.66
N GLU A 107 3.93 1.87 11.26
CA GLU A 107 4.13 2.32 12.62
C GLU A 107 4.13 3.85 12.61
N GLN A 108 3.14 4.43 13.27
CA GLN A 108 3.09 5.88 13.40
C GLN A 108 3.65 6.27 14.75
N ALA A 109 4.54 7.27 14.77
CA ALA A 109 4.98 7.88 16.01
C ALA A 109 3.74 8.29 16.83
N GLU A 110 3.86 8.25 18.15
CA GLU A 110 2.81 8.32 19.17
C GLU A 110 1.89 9.55 19.09
N PHE A 111 1.31 9.84 17.95
CA PHE A 111 0.30 10.87 17.83
C PHE A 111 -1.09 10.27 17.94
N MET A 112 -1.53 10.22 19.21
CA MET A 112 -2.93 10.26 19.62
C MET A 112 -3.94 9.62 18.65
N GLY A 113 -4.22 8.33 18.87
CA GLY A 113 -5.36 7.66 18.26
C GLY A 113 -5.27 7.40 16.77
N ARG A 114 -4.11 7.55 16.15
CA ARG A 114 -3.95 7.24 14.73
C ARG A 114 -3.91 5.74 14.48
N SER A 115 -4.66 5.31 13.48
CA SER A 115 -4.65 3.94 13.00
C SER A 115 -3.28 3.58 12.42
N ARG A 116 -2.82 2.37 12.71
CA ARG A 116 -1.61 1.80 12.10
C ARG A 116 -1.88 1.18 10.73
N GLN A 117 -3.15 1.01 10.39
CA GLN A 117 -3.60 0.54 9.08
C GLN A 117 -4.55 1.54 8.46
N PHE A 118 -4.30 1.92 7.22
CA PHE A 118 -5.17 2.83 6.47
C PHE A 118 -5.06 2.58 4.97
N THR A 119 -6.04 3.06 4.23
CA THR A 119 -6.04 2.94 2.77
C THR A 119 -5.24 4.08 2.16
N GLN A 120 -4.28 3.74 1.31
CA GLN A 120 -3.57 4.70 0.49
C GLN A 120 -4.18 4.73 -0.91
N LEU A 121 -4.55 5.93 -1.34
CA LEU A 121 -5.01 6.21 -2.70
C LEU A 121 -3.92 6.99 -3.43
N GLY A 122 -3.66 6.65 -4.67
CA GLY A 122 -2.68 7.41 -5.42
C GLY A 122 -2.56 6.98 -6.87
N ALA A 123 -1.62 7.64 -7.53
CA ALA A 123 -1.29 7.36 -8.91
C ALA A 123 0.20 7.60 -9.14
N GLU A 124 0.75 6.84 -10.09
CA GLU A 124 2.13 6.98 -10.52
C GLU A 124 2.16 7.21 -12.03
N LEU A 125 2.92 8.18 -12.44
CA LEU A 125 3.27 8.42 -13.83
C LEU A 125 4.73 8.05 -14.03
N ILE A 126 4.99 7.04 -14.86
CA ILE A 126 6.31 6.46 -15.05
C ILE A 126 6.70 6.56 -16.52
N GLY A 127 7.83 7.17 -16.82
CA GLY A 127 8.37 7.25 -18.17
C GLY A 127 8.67 8.65 -18.67
#